data_8725ef1dfc20f839863fc2c9024edde9
#
_entry.id   8725ef1dfc20f839863fc2c9024edde9
#
_cell.length_a   1.000
_cell.length_b   1.000
_cell.length_c   1.000
_cell.angle_alpha   90.00
_cell.angle_beta   90.00
_cell.angle_gamma   90.00
#
_symmetry.space_group_name_H-M   'P 1'
#
loop_
_entity.id
_entity.type
_entity.pdbx_description
1 polymer ?
#
loop_
_entity_poly.entity_id
_entity_poly.type
_entity_poly.pdbx_seq_one_letter_code
_entity_poly.pdbx_strand_id
1 'polypeptide(L)'
;MKDVVIIPTYLRPEYLYLCLEYLGNAQGTDVQKEFWICADWRPEDEARHKMLLEWQADVFAAWHGRLQLRIFKGREHNYNGNSFNVLESYRKAFNEPDVRYIYLVEDDVLVTPDFFKWHEAVAEVEPNAMCSIAYRCSRNGEARRDVCSPGSYFTTARDYASIGVRWTRAALEPVLAHAIPAYYSNQDEYMRTRFRGNRFEADFSEQDGLIMRVMWEARGYTVWPYVPRCYHMGWYGYHRPNGIRPGGFLNQKIDALRGIISNAETLKKVAPDYGDIEPYPTESMSPYDKLEKLQHFE
;
A
#
# COMPACT_ATOMS: atom_id res chain seq x y z
N MET A 1 -10.79 20.46 3.29
CA MET A 1 -10.42 19.06 3.56
C MET A 1 -9.42 18.61 2.50
N LYS A 2 -8.47 17.78 2.87
CA LYS A 2 -7.43 17.18 2.00
C LYS A 2 -7.37 15.68 2.21
N ASP A 3 -6.80 14.97 1.26
CA ASP A 3 -6.41 13.57 1.42
C ASP A 3 -4.90 13.47 1.58
N VAL A 4 -4.42 12.49 2.35
CA VAL A 4 -3.00 12.21 2.52
C VAL A 4 -2.69 10.85 1.90
N VAL A 5 -1.67 10.80 1.05
CA VAL A 5 -1.14 9.58 0.45
C VAL A 5 0.21 9.27 1.09
N ILE A 6 0.28 8.23 1.88
CA ILE A 6 1.48 7.75 2.57
C ILE A 6 2.20 6.77 1.65
N ILE A 7 3.50 7.00 1.43
CA ILE A 7 4.36 6.16 0.60
C ILE A 7 5.53 5.70 1.47
N PRO A 8 5.39 4.57 2.19
CA PRO A 8 6.50 3.99 2.93
C PRO A 8 7.61 3.57 1.97
N THR A 9 8.85 3.85 2.32
CA THR A 9 10.01 3.45 1.49
C THR A 9 11.22 3.10 2.33
N TYR A 10 12.01 2.15 1.84
CA TYR A 10 13.30 1.79 2.41
C TYR A 10 14.29 1.36 1.32
N LEU A 11 15.24 2.26 0.98
CA LEU A 11 16.41 1.98 0.12
C LEU A 11 16.11 1.42 -1.28
N ARG A 12 14.95 1.71 -1.84
CA ARG A 12 14.54 1.28 -3.19
C ARG A 12 14.14 2.47 -4.06
N PRO A 13 15.07 3.39 -4.39
CA PRO A 13 14.75 4.62 -5.14
C PRO A 13 14.15 4.34 -6.52
N GLU A 14 14.54 3.26 -7.17
CA GLU A 14 14.01 2.84 -8.47
C GLU A 14 12.52 2.47 -8.40
N TYR A 15 12.10 1.79 -7.33
CA TYR A 15 10.69 1.49 -7.10
C TYR A 15 9.90 2.76 -6.76
N LEU A 16 10.42 3.55 -5.82
CA LEU A 16 9.79 4.81 -5.44
C LEU A 16 9.59 5.74 -6.65
N TYR A 17 10.56 5.78 -7.56
CA TYR A 17 10.43 6.56 -8.79
C TYR A 17 9.22 6.12 -9.62
N LEU A 18 9.12 4.82 -9.90
CA LEU A 18 7.99 4.29 -10.66
C LEU A 18 6.66 4.48 -9.93
N CYS A 19 6.62 4.21 -8.63
CA CYS A 19 5.42 4.47 -7.83
C CYS A 19 4.94 5.93 -7.97
N LEU A 20 5.84 6.89 -7.85
CA LEU A 20 5.52 8.31 -8.01
C LEU A 20 5.07 8.67 -9.42
N GLU A 21 5.71 8.09 -10.46
CA GLU A 21 5.30 8.30 -11.85
C GLU A 21 3.85 7.85 -12.08
N TYR A 22 3.48 6.66 -11.60
CA TYR A 22 2.12 6.13 -11.72
C TYR A 22 1.11 6.89 -10.85
N LEU A 23 1.49 7.30 -9.64
CA LEU A 23 0.66 8.17 -8.80
C LEU A 23 0.42 9.55 -9.45
N GLY A 24 1.44 10.09 -10.12
CA GLY A 24 1.33 11.36 -10.86
C GLY A 24 0.34 11.29 -12.04
N ASN A 25 0.23 10.11 -12.64
CA ASN A 25 -0.70 9.84 -13.74
C ASN A 25 -2.11 9.43 -13.26
N ALA A 26 -2.27 9.11 -11.98
CA ALA A 26 -3.57 8.75 -11.42
C ALA A 26 -4.50 9.96 -11.44
N GLN A 27 -5.68 9.78 -12.07
CA GLN A 27 -6.70 10.82 -12.17
C GLN A 27 -7.24 11.10 -10.75
N GLY A 28 -7.02 12.34 -10.30
CA GLY A 28 -7.57 12.80 -9.04
C GLY A 28 -9.04 13.15 -9.16
N THR A 29 -9.65 13.24 -8.02
CA THR A 29 -10.88 13.98 -7.80
C THR A 29 -10.52 15.44 -7.51
N ASP A 30 -11.52 16.31 -7.35
CA ASP A 30 -11.31 17.73 -7.03
C ASP A 30 -10.69 17.98 -5.65
N VAL A 31 -10.52 16.92 -4.84
CA VAL A 31 -9.93 17.02 -3.50
C VAL A 31 -8.41 17.04 -3.57
N GLN A 32 -7.84 18.06 -2.94
CA GLN A 32 -6.38 18.20 -2.84
C GLN A 32 -5.75 16.96 -2.17
N LYS A 33 -4.67 16.45 -2.77
CA LYS A 33 -3.88 15.35 -2.22
C LYS A 33 -2.48 15.81 -1.86
N GLU A 34 -2.06 15.46 -0.64
CA GLU A 34 -0.67 15.57 -0.20
C GLU A 34 -0.03 14.19 -0.25
N PHE A 35 1.17 14.10 -0.81
CA PHE A 35 1.93 12.87 -0.94
C PHE A 35 3.10 12.89 0.04
N TRP A 36 3.17 11.90 0.91
CA TRP A 36 4.20 11.80 1.94
C TRP A 36 5.10 10.62 1.66
N ILE A 37 6.34 10.88 1.25
CA ILE A 37 7.38 9.85 1.23
C ILE A 37 7.81 9.62 2.67
N CYS A 38 7.52 8.44 3.19
CA CYS A 38 7.78 8.05 4.57
C CYS A 38 8.99 7.12 4.60
N ALA A 39 10.18 7.67 4.76
CA ALA A 39 11.42 6.91 4.72
C ALA A 39 11.75 6.29 6.09
N ASP A 40 11.91 4.97 6.12
CA ASP A 40 12.53 4.26 7.24
C ASP A 40 14.04 4.53 7.23
N TRP A 41 14.61 4.87 8.35
CA TRP A 41 15.99 5.32 8.46
C TRP A 41 16.84 4.43 9.37
N ARG A 42 18.09 4.21 8.94
CA ARG A 42 19.17 3.60 9.74
C ARG A 42 20.42 4.45 9.66
N PRO A 43 21.22 4.54 10.74
CA PRO A 43 22.49 5.28 10.71
C PRO A 43 23.45 4.82 9.61
N GLU A 44 23.55 3.52 9.37
CA GLU A 44 24.40 2.93 8.35
C GLU A 44 24.00 3.26 6.91
N ASP A 45 22.79 3.75 6.71
CA ASP A 45 22.24 4.07 5.39
C ASP A 45 22.27 5.58 5.08
N GLU A 46 22.91 6.41 5.92
CA GLU A 46 22.89 7.89 5.80
C GLU A 46 23.30 8.37 4.41
N ALA A 47 24.36 7.79 3.83
CA ALA A 47 24.82 8.17 2.49
C ALA A 47 23.78 7.89 1.40
N ARG A 48 23.02 6.80 1.54
CA ARG A 48 21.94 6.44 0.62
C ARG A 48 20.71 7.34 0.81
N HIS A 49 20.39 7.71 2.06
CA HIS A 49 19.34 8.67 2.35
C HIS A 49 19.69 10.05 1.81
N LYS A 50 20.94 10.48 1.92
CA LYS A 50 21.41 11.74 1.32
C LYS A 50 21.21 11.75 -0.18
N MET A 51 21.59 10.68 -0.86
CA MET A 51 21.36 10.53 -2.31
C MET A 51 19.87 10.56 -2.68
N LEU A 52 19.00 9.94 -1.88
CA LEU A 52 17.54 10.05 -2.03
C LEU A 52 17.07 11.48 -1.85
N LEU A 53 17.59 12.20 -0.87
CA LEU A 53 17.25 13.59 -0.61
C LEU A 53 17.70 14.53 -1.74
N GLU A 54 18.91 14.34 -2.26
CA GLU A 54 19.43 15.11 -3.39
C GLU A 54 18.60 14.89 -4.67
N TRP A 55 18.29 13.63 -4.97
CA TRP A 55 17.42 13.27 -6.09
C TRP A 55 15.98 13.80 -5.91
N GLN A 56 15.47 13.84 -4.68
CA GLN A 56 14.14 14.36 -4.37
C GLN A 56 13.95 15.82 -4.74
N ALA A 57 14.99 16.68 -4.65
CA ALA A 57 14.86 18.08 -4.97
C ALA A 57 14.28 18.30 -6.38
N ASP A 58 14.75 17.52 -7.36
CA ASP A 58 14.29 17.61 -8.74
C ASP A 58 12.87 17.04 -8.90
N VAL A 59 12.57 15.90 -8.24
CA VAL A 59 11.24 15.28 -8.27
C VAL A 59 10.23 16.14 -7.52
N PHE A 60 10.60 16.73 -6.37
CA PHE A 60 9.71 17.62 -5.60
C PHE A 60 9.28 18.85 -6.39
N ALA A 61 10.18 19.42 -7.21
CA ALA A 61 9.83 20.55 -8.05
C ALA A 61 8.71 20.20 -9.05
N ALA A 62 8.75 19.00 -9.63
CA ALA A 62 7.72 18.53 -10.57
C ALA A 62 6.34 18.30 -9.92
N TRP A 63 6.29 18.13 -8.61
CA TRP A 63 5.03 17.88 -7.87
C TRP A 63 4.40 19.14 -7.27
N HIS A 64 4.90 20.32 -7.63
CA HIS A 64 4.32 21.62 -7.21
C HIS A 64 4.08 21.76 -5.70
N GLY A 65 5.00 21.28 -4.89
CA GLY A 65 4.94 21.38 -3.43
C GLY A 65 3.95 20.41 -2.74
N ARG A 66 3.31 19.52 -3.48
CA ARG A 66 2.40 18.51 -2.90
C ARG A 66 3.12 17.29 -2.32
N LEU A 67 4.41 17.14 -2.60
CA LEU A 67 5.24 16.03 -2.13
C LEU A 67 6.02 16.46 -0.89
N GLN A 68 6.01 15.66 0.17
CA GLN A 68 6.72 15.90 1.42
C GLN A 68 7.56 14.68 1.81
N LEU A 69 8.78 14.91 2.28
CA LEU A 69 9.59 13.87 2.88
C LEU A 69 9.39 13.84 4.39
N ARG A 70 9.19 12.63 4.93
CA ARG A 70 9.14 12.36 6.37
C ARG A 70 10.08 11.22 6.70
N ILE A 71 10.95 11.41 7.68
CA ILE A 71 11.94 10.42 8.12
C ILE A 71 11.48 9.83 9.44
N PHE A 72 11.43 8.51 9.51
CA PHE A 72 11.05 7.74 10.69
C PHE A 72 12.24 6.97 11.23
N LYS A 73 12.52 7.16 12.51
CA LYS A 73 13.70 6.63 13.19
C LYS A 73 13.39 5.50 14.17
N GLY A 74 12.43 4.64 13.84
CA GLY A 74 12.05 3.52 14.70
C GLY A 74 13.21 2.57 15.01
N ARG A 75 14.11 2.40 14.06
CA ARG A 75 15.28 1.53 14.20
C ARG A 75 16.32 2.03 15.22
N GLU A 76 16.38 3.32 15.54
CA GLU A 76 17.18 3.84 16.66
C GLU A 76 16.71 3.28 18.00
N HIS A 77 15.44 2.82 18.09
CA HIS A 77 14.84 2.20 19.28
C HIS A 77 14.73 0.68 19.18
N ASN A 78 15.40 0.04 18.22
CA ASN A 78 15.27 -1.39 17.91
C ASN A 78 13.85 -1.84 17.58
N TYR A 79 13.01 -0.94 17.07
CA TYR A 79 11.67 -1.27 16.60
C TYR A 79 11.70 -1.94 15.22
N ASN A 80 10.69 -2.75 14.91
CA ASN A 80 10.48 -3.23 13.55
C ASN A 80 10.22 -2.04 12.63
N GLY A 81 11.15 -1.77 11.69
CA GLY A 81 11.15 -0.57 10.88
C GLY A 81 9.92 -0.43 9.99
N ASN A 82 9.46 -1.52 9.37
CA ASN A 82 8.31 -1.49 8.48
C ASN A 82 7.03 -1.14 9.26
N SER A 83 6.69 -1.90 10.28
CA SER A 83 5.48 -1.66 11.09
C SER A 83 5.51 -0.29 11.78
N PHE A 84 6.67 0.12 12.30
CA PHE A 84 6.83 1.45 12.89
C PHE A 84 6.60 2.55 11.85
N ASN A 85 7.23 2.45 10.69
CA ASN A 85 7.11 3.44 9.62
C ASN A 85 5.65 3.59 9.16
N VAL A 86 4.98 2.49 8.88
CA VAL A 86 3.57 2.51 8.42
C VAL A 86 2.63 3.07 9.49
N LEU A 87 2.68 2.54 10.71
CA LEU A 87 1.74 2.93 11.75
C LEU A 87 1.96 4.35 12.26
N GLU A 88 3.22 4.81 12.36
CA GLU A 88 3.50 6.20 12.73
C GLU A 88 3.19 7.18 11.59
N SER A 89 3.29 6.75 10.35
CA SER A 89 2.81 7.55 9.21
C SER A 89 1.30 7.73 9.27
N TYR A 90 0.55 6.65 9.56
CA TYR A 90 -0.88 6.72 9.80
C TYR A 90 -1.20 7.65 10.98
N ARG A 91 -0.48 7.54 12.11
CA ARG A 91 -0.69 8.41 13.27
C ARG A 91 -0.47 9.88 12.95
N LYS A 92 0.59 10.20 12.20
CA LYS A 92 0.85 11.58 11.77
C LYS A 92 -0.26 12.10 10.86
N ALA A 93 -0.70 11.31 9.88
CA ALA A 93 -1.79 11.70 8.98
C ALA A 93 -3.13 11.83 9.74
N PHE A 94 -3.39 10.94 10.70
CA PHE A 94 -4.57 11.00 11.57
C PHE A 94 -4.63 12.29 12.39
N ASN A 95 -3.47 12.77 12.87
CA ASN A 95 -3.37 13.98 13.68
C ASN A 95 -3.34 15.28 12.87
N GLU A 96 -3.18 15.21 11.54
CA GLU A 96 -3.27 16.40 10.70
C GLU A 96 -4.71 16.94 10.67
N PRO A 97 -4.89 18.26 10.76
CA PRO A 97 -6.22 18.85 10.64
C PRO A 97 -6.75 18.65 9.21
N ASP A 98 -8.07 18.61 9.07
CA ASP A 98 -8.78 18.60 7.79
C ASP A 98 -8.49 17.43 6.85
N VAL A 99 -7.88 16.35 7.33
CA VAL A 99 -7.70 15.13 6.54
C VAL A 99 -9.01 14.36 6.46
N ARG A 100 -9.46 14.10 5.23
CA ARG A 100 -10.67 13.31 4.92
C ARG A 100 -10.35 11.82 4.85
N TYR A 101 -9.42 11.45 3.96
CA TYR A 101 -8.96 10.09 3.75
C TYR A 101 -7.45 9.97 3.86
N ILE A 102 -7.00 8.80 4.29
CA ILE A 102 -5.59 8.43 4.38
C ILE A 102 -5.38 7.22 3.48
N TYR A 103 -4.50 7.37 2.48
CA TYR A 103 -4.11 6.30 1.57
C TYR A 103 -2.75 5.74 1.95
N LEU A 104 -2.56 4.45 1.76
CA LEU A 104 -1.26 3.79 1.81
C LEU A 104 -0.96 3.20 0.43
N VAL A 105 0.15 3.61 -0.15
CA VAL A 105 0.69 3.09 -1.40
C VAL A 105 2.17 2.81 -1.17
N GLU A 106 2.56 1.55 -1.03
CA GLU A 106 3.96 1.18 -0.82
C GLU A 106 4.82 1.54 -2.05
N ASP A 107 6.13 1.75 -1.86
CA ASP A 107 7.03 2.21 -2.93
C ASP A 107 7.17 1.24 -4.11
N ASP A 108 6.77 -0.02 -3.94
CA ASP A 108 6.70 -1.06 -4.98
C ASP A 108 5.27 -1.33 -5.50
N VAL A 109 4.38 -0.36 -5.35
CA VAL A 109 3.00 -0.43 -5.85
C VAL A 109 2.80 0.55 -6.99
N LEU A 110 2.30 0.05 -8.13
CA LEU A 110 1.90 0.83 -9.29
C LEU A 110 0.38 0.96 -9.32
N VAL A 111 -0.13 2.18 -9.31
CA VAL A 111 -1.57 2.44 -9.33
C VAL A 111 -2.09 2.65 -10.75
N THR A 112 -3.35 2.27 -11.00
CA THR A 112 -4.02 2.56 -12.27
C THR A 112 -4.49 4.02 -12.33
N PRO A 113 -4.77 4.58 -13.52
CA PRO A 113 -5.24 5.94 -13.66
C PRO A 113 -6.52 6.26 -12.87
N ASP A 114 -7.38 5.27 -12.64
CA ASP A 114 -8.66 5.43 -11.93
C ASP A 114 -8.60 5.06 -10.43
N PHE A 115 -7.40 4.82 -9.89
CA PHE A 115 -7.17 4.39 -8.50
C PHE A 115 -7.94 5.23 -7.46
N PHE A 116 -7.76 6.54 -7.48
CA PHE A 116 -8.44 7.41 -6.52
C PHE A 116 -9.95 7.47 -6.73
N LYS A 117 -10.39 7.51 -7.99
CA LYS A 117 -11.83 7.52 -8.32
C LYS A 117 -12.53 6.27 -7.81
N TRP A 118 -11.89 5.10 -7.95
CA TRP A 118 -12.45 3.86 -7.44
C TRP A 118 -12.62 3.91 -5.92
N HIS A 119 -11.62 4.33 -5.19
CA HIS A 119 -11.70 4.44 -3.73
C HIS A 119 -12.77 5.43 -3.26
N GLU A 120 -12.96 6.53 -3.96
CA GLU A 120 -14.00 7.51 -3.64
C GLU A 120 -15.39 6.96 -3.93
N ALA A 121 -15.58 6.32 -5.07
CA ALA A 121 -16.85 5.68 -5.39
C ALA A 121 -17.22 4.57 -4.39
N VAL A 122 -16.22 3.78 -3.94
CA VAL A 122 -16.42 2.81 -2.84
C VAL A 122 -16.83 3.51 -1.55
N ALA A 123 -16.25 4.67 -1.21
CA ALA A 123 -16.62 5.40 0.00
C ALA A 123 -18.08 5.87 0.00
N GLU A 124 -18.64 6.13 -1.17
CA GLU A 124 -20.05 6.52 -1.33
C GLU A 124 -21.01 5.35 -1.15
N VAL A 125 -20.66 4.17 -1.69
CA VAL A 125 -21.55 2.99 -1.67
C VAL A 125 -21.36 2.10 -0.44
N GLU A 126 -20.18 2.13 0.18
CA GLU A 126 -19.83 1.36 1.38
C GLU A 126 -19.24 2.28 2.48
N PRO A 127 -20.04 3.25 2.98
CA PRO A 127 -19.53 4.26 3.93
C PRO A 127 -19.13 3.67 5.30
N ASN A 128 -19.60 2.47 5.63
CA ASN A 128 -19.30 1.76 6.87
C ASN A 128 -18.09 0.81 6.75
N ALA A 129 -17.51 0.66 5.57
CA ALA A 129 -16.28 -0.14 5.40
C ALA A 129 -15.13 0.49 6.19
N MET A 130 -14.35 -0.32 6.89
CA MET A 130 -13.14 0.15 7.58
C MET A 130 -12.13 0.72 6.59
N CYS A 131 -11.87 -0.03 5.52
CA CYS A 131 -11.03 0.44 4.44
C CYS A 131 -11.46 -0.18 3.09
N SER A 132 -10.96 0.41 2.00
CA SER A 132 -10.98 -0.19 0.68
C SER A 132 -9.56 -0.46 0.22
N ILE A 133 -9.34 -1.60 -0.45
CA ILE A 133 -8.03 -2.11 -0.87
C ILE A 133 -8.06 -2.28 -2.38
N ALA A 134 -7.17 -1.60 -3.08
CA ALA A 134 -7.16 -1.59 -4.55
C ALA A 134 -6.49 -2.81 -5.18
N TYR A 135 -5.87 -3.65 -4.36
CA TYR A 135 -5.11 -4.82 -4.80
C TYR A 135 -5.99 -6.06 -5.01
N ARG A 136 -5.40 -7.07 -5.62
CA ARG A 136 -6.01 -8.38 -5.81
C ARG A 136 -6.07 -9.15 -4.49
N CYS A 137 -7.24 -9.65 -4.12
CA CYS A 137 -7.37 -10.58 -3.01
C CYS A 137 -7.06 -12.02 -3.46
N SER A 138 -6.53 -12.84 -2.55
CA SER A 138 -6.34 -14.29 -2.78
C SER A 138 -7.64 -15.00 -3.15
N ARG A 139 -8.78 -14.51 -2.68
CA ARG A 139 -10.13 -15.01 -2.99
C ARG A 139 -10.60 -14.69 -4.41
N ASN A 140 -9.91 -13.81 -5.15
CA ASN A 140 -10.26 -13.52 -6.55
C ASN A 140 -10.12 -14.76 -7.46
N GLY A 141 -9.37 -15.79 -7.03
CA GLY A 141 -9.30 -17.07 -7.74
C GLY A 141 -10.59 -17.88 -7.70
N GLU A 142 -11.44 -17.66 -6.70
CA GLU A 142 -12.76 -18.27 -6.55
C GLU A 142 -13.85 -17.51 -7.34
N ALA A 143 -13.56 -16.26 -7.73
CA ALA A 143 -14.47 -15.45 -8.51
C ALA A 143 -14.33 -15.77 -9.99
N ARG A 144 -15.46 -15.96 -10.63
CA ARG A 144 -15.55 -16.15 -12.10
C ARG A 144 -15.15 -14.84 -12.79
N ARG A 145 -13.88 -14.69 -13.14
CA ARG A 145 -13.32 -13.50 -13.81
C ARG A 145 -14.02 -13.17 -15.13
N ASP A 146 -14.59 -14.18 -15.76
CA ASP A 146 -15.32 -14.11 -17.02
C ASP A 146 -16.67 -13.36 -16.94
N VAL A 147 -17.14 -13.07 -15.71
CA VAL A 147 -18.48 -12.46 -15.48
C VAL A 147 -18.36 -11.09 -14.79
N CYS A 148 -17.15 -10.66 -14.35
CA CYS A 148 -16.99 -9.45 -13.58
C CYS A 148 -16.79 -8.21 -14.47
N SER A 149 -17.62 -7.20 -14.27
CA SER A 149 -17.42 -5.87 -14.87
C SER A 149 -16.27 -5.12 -14.18
N PRO A 150 -15.67 -4.12 -14.80
CA PRO A 150 -14.65 -3.28 -14.15
C PRO A 150 -15.09 -2.64 -12.83
N GLY A 151 -16.40 -2.41 -12.64
CA GLY A 151 -16.98 -1.86 -11.42
C GLY A 151 -17.33 -2.88 -10.35
N SER A 152 -17.14 -4.18 -10.62
CA SER A 152 -17.49 -5.24 -9.67
C SER A 152 -16.57 -5.25 -8.45
N TYR A 153 -17.16 -5.41 -7.26
CA TYR A 153 -16.43 -5.51 -6.00
C TYR A 153 -17.07 -6.53 -5.06
N PHE A 154 -16.31 -6.92 -4.03
CA PHE A 154 -16.81 -7.72 -2.91
C PHE A 154 -16.34 -7.16 -1.58
N THR A 155 -16.94 -7.63 -0.49
CA THR A 155 -16.57 -7.26 0.87
C THR A 155 -16.16 -8.49 1.66
N THR A 156 -15.20 -8.35 2.57
CA THR A 156 -14.77 -9.43 3.46
C THR A 156 -14.38 -8.91 4.84
N ALA A 157 -14.70 -9.67 5.89
CA ALA A 157 -14.33 -9.38 7.27
C ALA A 157 -12.97 -9.97 7.66
N ARG A 158 -12.30 -10.72 6.79
CA ARG A 158 -11.14 -11.55 7.15
C ARG A 158 -9.85 -11.21 6.44
N ASP A 159 -9.91 -10.41 5.39
CA ASP A 159 -8.74 -10.17 4.54
C ASP A 159 -8.33 -8.69 4.59
N TYR A 160 -7.04 -8.47 4.72
CA TYR A 160 -6.39 -7.18 4.63
C TYR A 160 -5.03 -7.34 3.95
N ALA A 161 -4.62 -6.33 3.20
CA ALA A 161 -3.26 -6.18 2.69
C ALA A 161 -2.91 -4.69 2.64
N SER A 162 -1.70 -4.35 3.00
CA SER A 162 -1.17 -2.97 2.97
C SER A 162 -0.86 -2.46 1.56
N ILE A 163 -1.58 -2.93 0.55
CA ILE A 163 -1.30 -2.65 -0.86
C ILE A 163 -2.42 -1.82 -1.47
N GLY A 164 -2.18 -0.52 -1.66
CA GLY A 164 -3.15 0.39 -2.26
C GLY A 164 -4.42 0.53 -1.41
N VAL A 165 -4.28 1.01 -0.19
CA VAL A 165 -5.37 1.09 0.80
C VAL A 165 -5.87 2.51 0.96
N ARG A 166 -7.19 2.67 1.16
CA ARG A 166 -7.80 3.92 1.65
C ARG A 166 -8.50 3.69 2.97
N TRP A 167 -8.24 4.56 3.94
CA TRP A 167 -8.84 4.59 5.26
C TRP A 167 -9.69 5.84 5.49
N THR A 168 -10.73 5.69 6.31
CA THR A 168 -11.31 6.84 7.03
C THR A 168 -10.57 7.05 8.35
N ARG A 169 -10.61 8.26 8.91
CA ARG A 169 -10.00 8.53 10.23
C ARG A 169 -10.63 7.66 11.32
N ALA A 170 -11.95 7.56 11.33
CA ALA A 170 -12.68 6.77 12.34
C ALA A 170 -12.25 5.29 12.33
N ALA A 171 -12.01 4.72 11.16
CA ALA A 171 -11.58 3.33 11.03
C ALA A 171 -10.12 3.08 11.45
N LEU A 172 -9.26 4.10 11.35
CA LEU A 172 -7.87 4.01 11.81
C LEU A 172 -7.70 4.15 13.33
N GLU A 173 -8.58 4.83 14.01
CA GLU A 173 -8.46 5.10 15.44
C GLU A 173 -8.23 3.84 16.29
N PRO A 174 -9.01 2.75 16.15
CA PRO A 174 -8.77 1.53 16.91
C PRO A 174 -7.44 0.86 16.57
N VAL A 175 -6.95 0.96 15.34
CA VAL A 175 -5.62 0.45 14.94
C VAL A 175 -4.52 1.23 15.64
N LEU A 176 -4.62 2.57 15.64
CA LEU A 176 -3.61 3.45 16.24
C LEU A 176 -3.53 3.34 17.76
N ALA A 177 -4.57 2.84 18.43
CA ALA A 177 -4.52 2.52 19.85
C ALA A 177 -3.48 1.43 20.17
N HIS A 178 -3.11 0.59 19.20
CA HIS A 178 -2.09 -0.46 19.33
C HIS A 178 -0.70 -0.04 18.81
N ALA A 179 -0.58 1.11 18.17
CA ALA A 179 0.69 1.65 17.68
C ALA A 179 1.49 2.26 18.85
N ILE A 180 1.99 1.43 19.74
CA ILE A 180 2.65 1.79 21.01
C ILE A 180 4.01 1.10 21.15
N PRO A 181 4.91 1.61 22.01
CA PRO A 181 6.23 1.01 22.21
C PRO A 181 6.22 -0.48 22.51
N ALA A 182 5.25 -0.96 23.30
CA ALA A 182 5.12 -2.38 23.62
C ALA A 182 4.91 -3.26 22.37
N TYR A 183 4.12 -2.80 21.40
CA TYR A 183 3.96 -3.47 20.10
C TYR A 183 5.22 -3.40 19.26
N TYR A 184 5.82 -2.22 19.14
CA TYR A 184 7.00 -2.04 18.28
C TYR A 184 8.23 -2.80 18.76
N SER A 185 8.39 -2.96 20.07
CA SER A 185 9.55 -3.65 20.66
C SER A 185 9.50 -5.17 20.52
N ASN A 186 8.30 -5.76 20.57
CA ASN A 186 8.11 -7.21 20.44
C ASN A 186 6.70 -7.53 19.94
N GLN A 187 6.54 -7.51 18.62
CA GLN A 187 5.25 -7.71 17.97
C GLN A 187 4.63 -9.08 18.30
N ASP A 188 5.42 -10.14 18.26
CA ASP A 188 4.94 -11.50 18.51
C ASP A 188 4.38 -11.65 19.93
N GLU A 189 5.10 -11.15 20.92
CA GLU A 189 4.65 -11.23 22.32
C GLU A 189 3.43 -10.34 22.55
N TYR A 190 3.43 -9.14 21.96
CA TYR A 190 2.28 -8.24 22.05
C TYR A 190 1.03 -8.88 21.46
N MET A 191 1.13 -9.43 20.24
CA MET A 191 0.01 -10.05 19.55
C MET A 191 -0.52 -11.26 20.32
N ARG A 192 0.36 -12.15 20.79
CA ARG A 192 -0.02 -13.31 21.61
C ARG A 192 -0.71 -12.92 22.92
N THR A 193 -0.25 -11.85 23.57
CA THR A 193 -0.77 -11.42 24.87
C THR A 193 -2.08 -10.66 24.73
N ARG A 194 -2.15 -9.71 23.78
CA ARG A 194 -3.30 -8.82 23.62
C ARG A 194 -4.51 -9.50 22.98
N PHE A 195 -4.28 -10.44 22.06
CA PHE A 195 -5.33 -11.09 21.29
C PHE A 195 -5.53 -12.57 21.65
N ARG A 196 -5.27 -12.95 22.90
CA ARG A 196 -5.49 -14.32 23.41
C ARG A 196 -6.92 -14.78 23.20
N GLY A 197 -7.07 -16.03 22.74
CA GLY A 197 -8.38 -16.64 22.51
C GLY A 197 -9.07 -16.26 21.22
N ASN A 198 -8.51 -15.39 20.43
CA ASN A 198 -8.97 -15.13 19.08
C ASN A 198 -8.63 -16.32 18.17
N ARG A 199 -9.65 -16.88 17.48
CA ARG A 199 -9.48 -18.03 16.56
C ARG A 199 -8.64 -17.72 15.31
N PHE A 200 -8.22 -16.49 15.15
CA PHE A 200 -7.34 -16.08 14.07
C PHE A 200 -5.90 -16.44 14.43
N GLU A 201 -5.46 -17.63 14.05
CA GLU A 201 -4.05 -17.99 13.98
C GLU A 201 -3.43 -17.27 12.77
N ALA A 202 -3.27 -15.96 12.86
CA ALA A 202 -2.45 -15.29 11.87
C ALA A 202 -1.00 -15.49 12.30
N ASP A 203 -0.20 -16.14 11.46
CA ASP A 203 1.25 -16.23 11.58
C ASP A 203 1.94 -14.85 11.43
N PHE A 204 1.15 -13.78 11.31
CA PHE A 204 1.62 -12.42 11.10
C PHE A 204 1.48 -11.59 12.36
N SER A 205 2.60 -11.20 12.92
CA SER A 205 2.68 -10.22 14.02
C SER A 205 2.94 -8.80 13.54
N GLU A 206 3.27 -8.60 12.26
CA GLU A 206 3.50 -7.32 11.63
C GLU A 206 2.22 -6.48 11.52
N GLN A 207 2.30 -5.27 10.97
CA GLN A 207 1.18 -4.32 10.90
C GLN A 207 -0.08 -4.90 10.23
N ASP A 208 0.06 -5.74 9.20
CA ASP A 208 -1.08 -6.36 8.51
C ASP A 208 -1.85 -7.30 9.45
N GLY A 209 -1.12 -8.12 10.20
CA GLY A 209 -1.70 -9.00 11.20
C GLY A 209 -2.38 -8.23 12.33
N LEU A 210 -1.76 -7.15 12.83
CA LEU A 210 -2.37 -6.27 13.81
C LEU A 210 -3.69 -5.67 13.28
N ILE A 211 -3.67 -5.13 12.08
CA ILE A 211 -4.85 -4.52 11.46
C ILE A 211 -5.98 -5.54 11.31
N MET A 212 -5.68 -6.75 10.81
CA MET A 212 -6.68 -7.82 10.70
C MET A 212 -7.30 -8.18 12.04
N ARG A 213 -6.50 -8.25 13.12
CA ARG A 213 -7.02 -8.53 14.47
C ARG A 213 -7.94 -7.44 15.00
N VAL A 214 -7.53 -6.20 14.82
CA VAL A 214 -8.35 -5.03 15.21
C VAL A 214 -9.65 -4.98 14.42
N MET A 215 -9.59 -5.24 13.11
CA MET A 215 -10.78 -5.33 12.27
C MET A 215 -11.74 -6.41 12.74
N TRP A 216 -11.21 -7.58 13.09
CA TRP A 216 -12.01 -8.68 13.62
C TRP A 216 -12.71 -8.31 14.93
N GLU A 217 -11.98 -7.71 15.90
CA GLU A 217 -12.57 -7.25 17.17
C GLU A 217 -13.66 -6.18 16.94
N ALA A 218 -13.42 -5.27 16.01
CA ALA A 218 -14.37 -4.23 15.64
C ALA A 218 -15.56 -4.72 14.80
N ARG A 219 -15.59 -5.99 14.39
CA ARG A 219 -16.53 -6.54 13.41
C ARG A 219 -16.58 -5.71 12.12
N GLY A 220 -15.43 -5.21 11.73
CA GLY A 220 -15.26 -4.42 10.52
C GLY A 220 -15.12 -5.29 9.27
N TYR A 221 -15.18 -4.66 8.11
CA TYR A 221 -14.95 -5.31 6.84
C TYR A 221 -14.17 -4.41 5.88
N THR A 222 -13.56 -5.04 4.88
CA THR A 222 -12.84 -4.40 3.79
C THR A 222 -13.60 -4.54 2.47
N VAL A 223 -13.32 -3.66 1.53
CA VAL A 223 -13.85 -3.68 0.16
C VAL A 223 -12.71 -3.92 -0.81
N TRP A 224 -12.90 -4.86 -1.73
CA TRP A 224 -11.92 -5.28 -2.73
C TRP A 224 -12.52 -5.26 -4.14
N PRO A 225 -11.77 -4.81 -5.15
CA PRO A 225 -12.21 -4.89 -6.53
C PRO A 225 -12.01 -6.31 -7.07
N TYR A 226 -12.85 -6.76 -7.98
CA TYR A 226 -12.54 -7.93 -8.79
C TYR A 226 -11.48 -7.66 -9.84
N VAL A 227 -11.48 -6.43 -10.38
CA VAL A 227 -10.43 -5.94 -11.28
C VAL A 227 -9.50 -5.02 -10.48
N PRO A 228 -8.26 -5.41 -10.19
CA PRO A 228 -7.34 -4.64 -9.37
C PRO A 228 -7.11 -3.22 -9.91
N ARG A 229 -6.92 -2.25 -9.00
CA ARG A 229 -6.58 -0.85 -9.31
C ARG A 229 -5.14 -0.52 -8.94
N CYS A 230 -4.37 -1.52 -8.54
CA CYS A 230 -2.94 -1.39 -8.36
C CYS A 230 -2.23 -2.75 -8.55
N TYR A 231 -0.92 -2.68 -8.76
CA TYR A 231 -0.04 -3.82 -8.97
C TYR A 231 1.11 -3.73 -7.97
N HIS A 232 1.47 -4.87 -7.39
CA HIS A 232 2.61 -4.97 -6.51
C HIS A 232 3.80 -5.54 -7.30
N MET A 233 4.91 -4.81 -7.36
CA MET A 233 6.12 -5.19 -8.09
C MET A 233 7.32 -5.48 -7.16
N GLY A 234 7.05 -5.90 -5.94
CA GLY A 234 8.08 -6.18 -4.92
C GLY A 234 8.91 -7.43 -5.20
N TRP A 235 9.64 -7.50 -6.33
CA TRP A 235 10.41 -8.67 -6.75
C TRP A 235 11.76 -8.82 -6.03
N TYR A 236 12.25 -7.78 -5.39
CA TYR A 236 13.44 -7.81 -4.54
C TYR A 236 13.28 -6.83 -3.38
N GLY A 237 14.00 -7.04 -2.31
CA GLY A 237 13.95 -6.22 -1.11
C GLY A 237 14.24 -7.03 0.14
N TYR A 238 13.89 -6.48 1.29
CA TYR A 238 14.16 -7.11 2.58
C TYR A 238 13.51 -8.51 2.71
N HIS A 239 12.26 -8.64 2.32
CA HIS A 239 11.51 -9.92 2.35
C HIS A 239 11.81 -10.83 1.15
N ARG A 240 12.65 -10.40 0.22
CA ARG A 240 13.02 -11.14 -1.00
C ARG A 240 14.49 -10.98 -1.31
N PRO A 241 15.38 -11.51 -0.43
CA PRO A 241 16.84 -11.33 -0.56
C PRO A 241 17.41 -11.98 -1.83
N ASN A 242 16.75 -13.01 -2.34
CA ASN A 242 17.15 -13.75 -3.55
C ASN A 242 16.50 -13.20 -4.83
N GLY A 243 15.70 -12.13 -4.73
CA GLY A 243 15.05 -11.51 -5.88
C GLY A 243 16.08 -10.90 -6.86
N ILE A 244 15.74 -10.93 -8.14
CA ILE A 244 16.62 -10.40 -9.20
C ILE A 244 16.57 -8.88 -9.17
N ARG A 245 17.65 -8.26 -8.69
CA ARG A 245 17.80 -6.81 -8.65
C ARG A 245 18.46 -6.32 -9.93
N PRO A 246 17.86 -5.38 -10.67
CA PRO A 246 18.48 -4.79 -11.84
C PRO A 246 19.82 -4.14 -11.50
N GLY A 247 20.85 -4.42 -12.30
CA GLY A 247 22.15 -3.77 -12.18
C GLY A 247 22.18 -2.36 -12.80
N GLY A 248 23.27 -1.62 -12.56
CA GLY A 248 23.52 -0.33 -13.21
C GLY A 248 23.10 0.89 -12.38
N PHE A 249 23.15 2.07 -13.00
CA PHE A 249 22.73 3.33 -12.42
C PHE A 249 21.20 3.43 -12.32
N LEU A 250 20.70 4.40 -11.57
CA LEU A 250 19.26 4.54 -11.28
C LEU A 250 18.38 4.51 -12.54
N ASN A 251 18.70 5.31 -13.57
CA ASN A 251 17.91 5.33 -14.81
C ASN A 251 17.90 3.97 -15.51
N GLN A 252 19.03 3.26 -15.55
CA GLN A 252 19.10 1.93 -16.14
C GLN A 252 18.25 0.91 -15.37
N LYS A 253 18.20 1.01 -14.05
CA LYS A 253 17.35 0.18 -13.21
C LYS A 253 15.86 0.46 -13.45
N ILE A 254 15.49 1.73 -13.57
CA ILE A 254 14.13 2.15 -13.86
C ILE A 254 13.69 1.61 -15.23
N ASP A 255 14.53 1.76 -16.27
CA ASP A 255 14.23 1.25 -17.62
C ASP A 255 14.11 -0.28 -17.64
N ALA A 256 14.98 -0.97 -16.89
CA ALA A 256 14.89 -2.42 -16.74
C ALA A 256 13.58 -2.84 -16.07
N LEU A 257 13.16 -2.14 -14.99
CA LEU A 257 11.89 -2.41 -14.32
C LEU A 257 10.71 -2.15 -15.26
N ARG A 258 10.70 -1.06 -16.01
CA ARG A 258 9.67 -0.79 -17.03
C ARG A 258 9.58 -1.91 -18.07
N GLY A 259 10.72 -2.40 -18.55
CA GLY A 259 10.78 -3.53 -19.47
C GLY A 259 10.21 -4.82 -18.88
N ILE A 260 10.44 -5.08 -17.59
CA ILE A 260 9.88 -6.25 -16.90
C ILE A 260 8.37 -6.11 -16.73
N ILE A 261 7.89 -4.97 -16.28
CA ILE A 261 6.47 -4.70 -16.03
C ILE A 261 5.63 -4.86 -17.31
N SER A 262 6.18 -4.45 -18.44
CA SER A 262 5.48 -4.48 -19.74
C SER A 262 5.51 -5.85 -20.43
N ASN A 263 6.25 -6.85 -19.90
CA ASN A 263 6.45 -8.13 -20.56
C ASN A 263 6.14 -9.32 -19.64
N ALA A 264 5.02 -10.01 -19.92
CA ALA A 264 4.54 -11.16 -19.13
C ALA A 264 5.55 -12.30 -19.02
N GLU A 265 6.31 -12.60 -20.09
CA GLU A 265 7.29 -13.68 -20.07
C GLU A 265 8.50 -13.32 -19.20
N THR A 266 8.94 -12.07 -19.28
CA THR A 266 10.02 -11.57 -18.43
C THR A 266 9.58 -11.55 -16.97
N LEU A 267 8.35 -11.12 -16.69
CA LEU A 267 7.78 -11.10 -15.36
C LEU A 267 7.75 -12.51 -14.73
N LYS A 268 7.30 -13.52 -15.46
CA LYS A 268 7.31 -14.92 -15.01
C LYS A 268 8.71 -15.45 -14.71
N LYS A 269 9.74 -15.00 -15.44
CA LYS A 269 11.13 -15.41 -15.22
C LYS A 269 11.74 -14.76 -13.96
N VAL A 270 11.42 -13.51 -13.68
CA VAL A 270 12.00 -12.78 -12.52
C VAL A 270 11.22 -13.01 -11.22
N ALA A 271 9.99 -13.46 -11.32
CA ALA A 271 9.12 -13.72 -10.18
C ALA A 271 8.33 -15.04 -10.34
N PRO A 272 9.03 -16.19 -10.42
CA PRO A 272 8.38 -17.50 -10.65
C PRO A 272 7.41 -17.88 -9.54
N ASP A 273 7.64 -17.40 -8.31
CA ASP A 273 6.80 -17.68 -7.13
C ASP A 273 5.53 -16.82 -7.07
N TYR A 274 5.40 -15.85 -7.96
CA TYR A 274 4.21 -15.01 -8.06
C TYR A 274 3.16 -15.62 -9.00
N GLY A 275 2.94 -16.90 -9.00
CA GLY A 275 1.87 -17.59 -9.74
C GLY A 275 1.11 -16.74 -10.74
N ASP A 276 0.15 -16.35 -10.98
CA ASP A 276 -0.64 -15.58 -11.92
C ASP A 276 -0.40 -14.05 -11.92
N ILE A 277 0.85 -13.56 -11.92
CA ILE A 277 1.07 -12.14 -12.17
C ILE A 277 0.77 -11.85 -13.65
N GLU A 278 -0.31 -11.18 -13.87
CA GLU A 278 -0.59 -10.58 -15.17
C GLU A 278 0.33 -9.34 -15.36
N PRO A 279 0.85 -9.11 -16.57
CA PRO A 279 1.58 -7.89 -16.85
C PRO A 279 0.68 -6.68 -16.53
N TYR A 280 1.32 -5.58 -16.12
CA TYR A 280 0.58 -4.32 -15.97
C TYR A 280 -0.17 -4.06 -17.28
N PRO A 281 -1.50 -3.88 -17.27
CA PRO A 281 -2.25 -3.66 -18.48
C PRO A 281 -1.77 -2.37 -19.12
N THR A 282 -1.13 -2.52 -20.29
CA THR A 282 -0.72 -1.39 -21.12
C THR A 282 -1.92 -0.71 -21.76
N GLU A 283 -3.04 -1.42 -21.86
CA GLU A 283 -4.32 -0.86 -22.29
C GLU A 283 -5.01 -0.28 -21.04
N SER A 284 -5.51 0.93 -21.19
CA SER A 284 -6.30 1.59 -20.15
C SER A 284 -7.39 0.64 -19.67
N MET A 285 -7.37 0.29 -18.39
CA MET A 285 -8.49 -0.44 -17.81
C MET A 285 -9.74 0.35 -18.13
N SER A 286 -10.71 -0.30 -18.77
CA SER A 286 -11.96 0.36 -19.13
C SER A 286 -12.55 1.03 -17.89
N PRO A 287 -12.87 2.33 -17.94
CA PRO A 287 -13.48 2.99 -16.80
C PRO A 287 -14.76 2.23 -16.44
N TYR A 288 -15.00 2.08 -15.15
CA TYR A 288 -16.28 1.55 -14.69
C TYR A 288 -17.33 2.68 -14.72
N ASP A 289 -18.51 2.37 -15.24
CA ASP A 289 -19.63 3.30 -15.23
C ASP A 289 -20.38 3.29 -13.90
N LYS A 290 -20.37 2.14 -13.20
CA LYS A 290 -21.06 1.94 -11.93
C LYS A 290 -20.38 0.85 -11.10
N LEU A 291 -20.35 1.02 -9.76
CA LEU A 291 -19.94 -0.02 -8.84
C LEU A 291 -21.07 -1.04 -8.62
N GLU A 292 -20.72 -2.34 -8.60
CA GLU A 292 -21.64 -3.43 -8.38
C GLU A 292 -21.07 -4.42 -7.35
N LYS A 293 -21.78 -4.57 -6.22
CA LYS A 293 -21.42 -5.55 -5.21
C LYS A 293 -21.88 -6.94 -5.62
N LEU A 294 -20.95 -7.85 -5.85
CA LEU A 294 -21.26 -9.22 -6.23
C LEU A 294 -21.36 -10.16 -5.03
N GLN A 295 -20.54 -9.96 -3.99
CA GLN A 295 -20.41 -10.91 -2.90
C GLN A 295 -20.00 -10.28 -1.57
N HIS A 296 -20.36 -10.94 -0.46
CA HIS A 296 -19.83 -10.68 0.87
C HIS A 296 -19.27 -12.00 1.43
N PHE A 297 -18.02 -11.96 1.91
CA PHE A 297 -17.37 -13.09 2.59
C PHE A 297 -17.29 -12.78 4.09
N GLU A 298 -17.81 -13.69 4.92
CA GLU A 298 -17.72 -13.62 6.39
C GLU A 298 -16.36 -14.09 6.92
#